data_123598c998cf69bbd605bb7823f26b2b
#
_entry.id   123598c998cf69bbd605bb7823f26b2b
#
_cell.length_a   1.000
_cell.length_b   1.000
_cell.length_c   1.000
_cell.angle_alpha   90.00
_cell.angle_beta   90.00
_cell.angle_gamma   90.00
#
_symmetry.space_group_name_H-M   'P 1'
#
loop_
_entity.id
_entity.type
_entity.pdbx_description
1 polymer ?
#
loop_
_entity_poly.entity_id
_entity_poly.type
_entity_poly.pdbx_seq_one_letter_code
_entity_poly.pdbx_strand_id
1 'polypeptide(L)'
;QNTMRNKGTKYGIILLLFILALTGANLLFGSVNIPAEAVWHILTGNEVEKASWSFIVWESRLPQAITALLCGMALAASGLMLQTTFNNPLADPSILGISSGASLGVALVMLAGAGTITAGVFTLSGFLSVIIGAFIGSMLVMGIILFFSTLIKNSIMLLIIGIMIGYITSSAISLLNFFSTAEGVHSYMIWGMGNFGGVSLQQLPFFSLVTAAGLLITILLIKPLNALLLGTRYAENLGINIRRTRNLLLVATGLLTATTTAFCGPISFIGLAVPHIARLMLGTSNHNSLLPVTMLTGGAIALLCNFICILPGEAGIIPLNAVTPVIGAPIIIYVIVNQRKIQYFN
;
A
#
# COMPACT_ATOMS: atom_id res chain seq x y z
N GLN A 1 -14.62 -27.81 3.60
CA GLN A 1 -14.82 -26.43 4.11
C GLN A 1 -14.29 -26.25 5.52
N ASN A 2 -14.52 -27.17 6.48
CA ASN A 2 -14.03 -27.06 7.86
C ASN A 2 -12.49 -27.06 7.97
N THR A 3 -11.79 -27.87 7.19
CA THR A 3 -10.33 -27.92 7.20
C THR A 3 -9.67 -26.65 6.69
N MET A 4 -10.26 -25.99 5.69
CA MET A 4 -9.74 -24.72 5.15
C MET A 4 -10.03 -23.56 6.10
N ARG A 5 -11.19 -23.55 6.76
CA ARG A 5 -11.52 -22.56 7.78
C ARG A 5 -10.58 -22.66 8.98
N ASN A 6 -10.22 -23.87 9.39
CA ASN A 6 -9.24 -24.12 10.45
C ASN A 6 -7.83 -23.64 10.06
N LYS A 7 -7.42 -23.83 8.80
CA LYS A 7 -6.13 -23.29 8.30
C LYS A 7 -6.12 -21.77 8.33
N GLY A 8 -7.16 -21.11 7.83
CA GLY A 8 -7.26 -19.66 7.84
C GLY A 8 -7.17 -19.07 9.25
N THR A 9 -7.89 -19.65 10.20
CA THR A 9 -7.82 -19.25 11.62
C THR A 9 -6.43 -19.47 12.22
N LYS A 10 -5.81 -20.63 11.95
CA LYS A 10 -4.46 -20.93 12.44
C LYS A 10 -3.42 -19.93 11.93
N TYR A 11 -3.39 -19.69 10.62
CA TYR A 11 -2.47 -18.69 10.05
C TYR A 11 -2.80 -17.27 10.50
N GLY A 12 -4.07 -16.93 10.67
CA GLY A 12 -4.47 -15.64 11.22
C GLY A 12 -3.91 -15.40 12.63
N ILE A 13 -3.98 -16.38 13.51
CA ILE A 13 -3.40 -16.29 14.87
C ILE A 13 -1.89 -16.15 14.82
N ILE A 14 -1.20 -16.97 14.01
CA ILE A 14 0.26 -16.91 13.86
C ILE A 14 0.68 -15.53 13.35
N LEU A 15 -0.01 -14.99 12.35
CA LEU A 15 0.28 -13.67 11.78
C LEU A 15 0.02 -12.55 12.79
N LEU A 16 -1.04 -12.63 13.59
CA LEU A 16 -1.30 -11.66 14.65
C LEU A 16 -0.18 -11.65 15.70
N LEU A 17 0.28 -12.81 16.13
CA LEU A 17 1.42 -12.93 17.06
C LEU A 17 2.69 -12.36 16.43
N PHE A 18 2.93 -12.64 15.15
CA PHE A 18 4.07 -12.13 14.43
C PHE A 18 4.01 -10.59 14.25
N ILE A 19 2.83 -10.04 13.96
CA ILE A 19 2.58 -8.59 13.90
C ILE A 19 2.87 -7.94 15.26
N LEU A 20 2.41 -8.52 16.35
CA LEU A 20 2.70 -8.03 17.70
C LEU A 20 4.20 -8.02 18.00
N ALA A 21 4.89 -9.10 17.67
CA ALA A 21 6.33 -9.20 17.85
C ALA A 21 7.09 -8.17 17.00
N LEU A 22 6.71 -8.00 15.72
CA LEU A 22 7.32 -7.01 14.83
C LEU A 22 7.01 -5.56 15.25
N THR A 23 5.80 -5.29 15.73
CA THR A 23 5.45 -3.97 16.28
C THR A 23 6.32 -3.67 17.50
N GLY A 24 6.47 -4.62 18.40
CA GLY A 24 7.41 -4.50 19.52
C GLY A 24 8.84 -4.22 19.07
N ALA A 25 9.34 -4.93 18.08
CA ALA A 25 10.67 -4.73 17.51
C ALA A 25 10.82 -3.31 16.91
N ASN A 26 9.82 -2.83 16.16
CA ASN A 26 9.81 -1.47 15.60
C ASN A 26 9.77 -0.37 16.67
N LEU A 27 9.19 -0.64 17.84
CA LEU A 27 9.19 0.30 18.97
C LEU A 27 10.51 0.29 19.73
N LEU A 28 11.16 -0.86 19.82
CA LEU A 28 12.43 -1.01 20.57
C LEU A 28 13.65 -0.50 19.79
N PHE A 29 13.69 -0.73 18.48
CA PHE A 29 14.80 -0.37 17.61
C PHE A 29 14.53 0.92 16.83
N GLY A 30 15.57 1.64 16.46
CA GLY A 30 15.48 2.88 15.67
C GLY A 30 16.83 3.61 15.64
N SER A 31 16.85 4.78 15.00
CA SER A 31 18.04 5.62 14.85
C SER A 31 18.62 6.12 16.19
N VAL A 32 17.78 6.23 17.21
CA VAL A 32 18.21 6.59 18.58
C VAL A 32 18.14 5.35 19.45
N ASN A 33 19.21 5.06 20.16
CA ASN A 33 19.24 3.93 21.09
C ASN A 33 18.49 4.28 22.38
N ILE A 34 17.33 3.65 22.59
CA ILE A 34 16.50 3.78 23.79
C ILE A 34 16.47 2.42 24.49
N PRO A 35 16.84 2.34 25.78
CA PRO A 35 16.78 1.08 26.52
C PRO A 35 15.36 0.48 26.50
N ALA A 36 15.28 -0.86 26.39
CA ALA A 36 13.99 -1.57 26.34
C ALA A 36 13.12 -1.27 27.58
N GLU A 37 13.72 -1.16 28.75
CA GLU A 37 13.06 -0.79 29.99
C GLU A 37 12.42 0.60 29.91
N ALA A 38 13.13 1.59 29.33
CA ALA A 38 12.60 2.92 29.11
C ALA A 38 11.41 2.92 28.13
N VAL A 39 11.48 2.15 27.06
CA VAL A 39 10.34 1.99 26.12
C VAL A 39 9.12 1.41 26.85
N TRP A 40 9.33 0.40 27.70
CA TRP A 40 8.25 -0.17 28.52
C TRP A 40 7.64 0.84 29.49
N HIS A 41 8.48 1.62 30.19
CA HIS A 41 8.00 2.69 31.07
C HIS A 41 7.19 3.73 30.32
N ILE A 42 7.63 4.15 29.14
CA ILE A 42 6.91 5.10 28.28
C ILE A 42 5.54 4.55 27.89
N LEU A 43 5.45 3.30 27.44
CA LEU A 43 4.20 2.68 27.03
C LEU A 43 3.22 2.47 28.20
N THR A 44 3.73 2.31 29.41
CA THR A 44 2.91 2.15 30.64
C THR A 44 2.60 3.48 31.33
N GLY A 45 3.04 4.62 30.77
CA GLY A 45 2.75 5.95 31.30
C GLY A 45 3.62 6.37 32.50
N ASN A 46 4.74 5.68 32.72
CA ASN A 46 5.71 6.03 33.75
C ASN A 46 6.73 7.05 33.26
N GLU A 47 7.29 7.81 34.19
CA GLU A 47 8.35 8.78 33.89
C GLU A 47 9.65 8.06 33.46
N VAL A 48 10.36 8.68 32.52
CA VAL A 48 11.67 8.21 32.03
C VAL A 48 12.73 9.30 32.20
N GLU A 49 13.98 8.88 32.25
CA GLU A 49 15.13 9.76 32.48
C GLU A 49 15.22 10.92 31.47
N LYS A 50 14.86 10.66 30.19
CA LYS A 50 14.91 11.65 29.12
C LYS A 50 13.54 11.85 28.48
N ALA A 51 12.96 13.03 28.56
CA ALA A 51 11.70 13.39 27.94
C ALA A 51 11.73 13.21 26.39
N SER A 52 12.90 13.39 25.77
CA SER A 52 13.09 13.16 24.34
C SER A 52 12.79 11.70 23.91
N TRP A 53 13.01 10.73 24.76
CA TRP A 53 12.69 9.32 24.47
C TRP A 53 11.17 9.09 24.36
N SER A 54 10.42 9.70 25.27
CA SER A 54 8.94 9.65 25.22
C SER A 54 8.41 10.26 23.91
N PHE A 55 8.95 11.42 23.53
CA PHE A 55 8.59 12.05 22.24
C PHE A 55 8.89 11.14 21.04
N ILE A 56 10.09 10.53 20.99
CA ILE A 56 10.48 9.64 19.89
C ILE A 56 9.55 8.43 19.79
N VAL A 57 9.19 7.81 20.91
CA VAL A 57 8.31 6.63 20.91
C VAL A 57 6.91 7.00 20.46
N TRP A 58 6.30 8.06 21.01
CA TRP A 58 4.91 8.42 20.72
C TRP A 58 4.72 9.17 19.40
N GLU A 59 5.64 10.06 19.03
CA GLU A 59 5.49 10.93 17.86
C GLU A 59 6.19 10.39 16.61
N SER A 60 7.06 9.40 16.74
CA SER A 60 7.80 8.83 15.61
C SER A 60 7.61 7.33 15.47
N ARG A 61 8.06 6.53 16.44
CA ARG A 61 8.09 5.06 16.30
C ARG A 61 6.71 4.43 16.24
N LEU A 62 5.80 4.84 17.09
CA LEU A 62 4.44 4.28 17.12
C LEU A 62 3.63 4.65 15.87
N PRO A 63 3.56 5.92 15.45
CA PRO A 63 2.91 6.28 14.19
C PRO A 63 3.51 5.55 12.98
N GLN A 64 4.84 5.42 12.92
CA GLN A 64 5.51 4.71 11.84
C GLN A 64 5.14 3.22 11.80
N ALA A 65 5.09 2.55 12.94
CA ALA A 65 4.69 1.14 13.01
C ALA A 65 3.22 0.94 12.60
N ILE A 66 2.31 1.78 13.08
CA ILE A 66 0.89 1.73 12.69
C ILE A 66 0.72 2.00 11.19
N THR A 67 1.43 3.00 10.68
CA THR A 67 1.42 3.34 9.25
C THR A 67 1.91 2.17 8.40
N ALA A 68 3.02 1.53 8.78
CA ALA A 68 3.55 0.36 8.09
C ALA A 68 2.53 -0.79 8.06
N LEU A 69 1.90 -1.09 9.20
CA LEU A 69 0.86 -2.11 9.30
C LEU A 69 -0.31 -1.83 8.36
N LEU A 70 -0.88 -0.64 8.43
CA LEU A 70 -2.03 -0.24 7.62
C LEU A 70 -1.71 -0.15 6.13
N CYS A 71 -0.56 0.39 5.76
CA CYS A 71 -0.09 0.41 4.37
C CYS A 71 0.08 -0.99 3.80
N GLY A 72 0.70 -1.89 4.54
CA GLY A 72 0.88 -3.27 4.13
C GLY A 72 -0.45 -3.98 3.90
N MET A 73 -1.41 -3.80 4.82
CA MET A 73 -2.78 -4.34 4.68
C MET A 73 -3.49 -3.76 3.46
N ALA A 74 -3.40 -2.44 3.26
CA ALA A 74 -4.04 -1.73 2.15
C ALA A 74 -3.50 -2.16 0.78
N LEU A 75 -2.19 -2.19 0.62
CA LEU A 75 -1.53 -2.58 -0.64
C LEU A 75 -1.77 -4.06 -0.96
N ALA A 76 -1.68 -4.93 0.03
CA ALA A 76 -1.92 -6.36 -0.15
C ALA A 76 -3.38 -6.65 -0.56
N ALA A 77 -4.36 -6.02 0.09
CA ALA A 77 -5.76 -6.13 -0.27
C ALA A 77 -6.02 -5.59 -1.68
N SER A 78 -5.45 -4.44 -2.03
CA SER A 78 -5.55 -3.85 -3.37
C SER A 78 -4.97 -4.78 -4.43
N GLY A 79 -3.80 -5.36 -4.19
CA GLY A 79 -3.17 -6.31 -5.09
C GLY A 79 -4.04 -7.55 -5.32
N LEU A 80 -4.59 -8.13 -4.26
CA LEU A 80 -5.48 -9.29 -4.36
C LEU A 80 -6.74 -8.98 -5.18
N MET A 81 -7.37 -7.84 -4.92
CA MET A 81 -8.55 -7.41 -5.67
C MET A 81 -8.28 -7.24 -7.15
N LEU A 82 -7.16 -6.59 -7.50
CA LEU A 82 -6.79 -6.37 -8.89
C LEU A 82 -6.45 -7.67 -9.59
N GLN A 83 -5.70 -8.56 -8.96
CA GLN A 83 -5.37 -9.89 -9.50
C GLN A 83 -6.64 -10.68 -9.83
N THR A 84 -7.64 -10.64 -8.95
CA THR A 84 -8.92 -11.31 -9.19
C THR A 84 -9.73 -10.60 -10.28
N THR A 85 -9.84 -9.28 -10.24
CA THR A 85 -10.64 -8.48 -11.17
C THR A 85 -10.15 -8.61 -12.61
N PHE A 86 -8.81 -8.58 -12.79
CA PHE A 86 -8.18 -8.66 -14.10
C PHE A 86 -7.83 -10.09 -14.51
N ASN A 87 -8.11 -11.07 -13.66
CA ASN A 87 -7.72 -12.47 -13.85
C ASN A 87 -6.23 -12.58 -14.24
N ASN A 88 -5.39 -11.80 -13.57
CA ASN A 88 -3.97 -11.69 -13.83
C ASN A 88 -3.17 -11.74 -12.52
N PRO A 89 -2.39 -12.79 -12.29
CA PRO A 89 -1.61 -12.94 -11.05
C PRO A 89 -0.51 -11.88 -10.87
N LEU A 90 -0.17 -11.15 -11.92
CA LEU A 90 0.85 -10.10 -11.90
C LEU A 90 0.25 -8.69 -11.78
N ALA A 91 -1.07 -8.57 -11.61
CA ALA A 91 -1.69 -7.27 -11.39
C ALA A 91 -1.27 -6.67 -10.04
N ASP A 92 -0.96 -5.38 -10.06
CA ASP A 92 -0.47 -4.59 -8.92
C ASP A 92 -1.16 -3.22 -8.93
N PRO A 93 -1.41 -2.60 -7.78
CA PRO A 93 -1.96 -1.26 -7.70
C PRO A 93 -1.22 -0.19 -8.51
N SER A 94 0.10 -0.32 -8.69
CA SER A 94 0.91 0.58 -9.52
C SER A 94 0.56 0.51 -11.01
N ILE A 95 0.13 -0.65 -11.51
CA ILE A 95 -0.14 -0.89 -12.94
C ILE A 95 -1.36 -0.10 -13.44
N LEU A 96 -2.33 0.18 -12.58
CA LEU A 96 -3.49 1.00 -12.96
C LEU A 96 -3.19 2.49 -13.16
N GLY A 97 -1.95 2.91 -12.94
CA GLY A 97 -1.54 4.31 -13.10
C GLY A 97 -1.96 5.25 -11.96
N ILE A 98 -2.67 4.77 -10.94
CA ILE A 98 -3.11 5.57 -9.79
C ILE A 98 -1.89 6.09 -9.02
N SER A 99 -0.93 5.20 -8.76
CA SER A 99 0.35 5.56 -8.13
C SER A 99 1.17 6.53 -9.01
N SER A 100 1.14 6.34 -10.33
CA SER A 100 1.77 7.26 -11.29
C SER A 100 1.11 8.65 -11.28
N GLY A 101 -0.21 8.70 -11.13
CA GLY A 101 -0.96 9.95 -10.94
C GLY A 101 -0.54 10.67 -9.65
N ALA A 102 -0.39 9.93 -8.54
CA ALA A 102 0.16 10.48 -7.31
C ALA A 102 1.55 11.07 -7.52
N SER A 103 2.42 10.32 -8.19
CA SER A 103 3.80 10.75 -8.49
C SER A 103 3.85 12.00 -9.35
N LEU A 104 2.96 12.13 -10.34
CA LEU A 104 2.83 13.35 -11.14
C LEU A 104 2.33 14.53 -10.30
N GLY A 105 1.35 14.32 -9.42
CA GLY A 105 0.85 15.37 -8.51
C GLY A 105 1.96 15.88 -7.59
N VAL A 106 2.77 14.99 -7.03
CA VAL A 106 3.94 15.35 -6.21
C VAL A 106 5.02 16.05 -7.03
N ALA A 107 5.28 15.57 -8.24
CA ALA A 107 6.23 16.21 -9.14
C ALA A 107 5.83 17.65 -9.48
N LEU A 108 4.54 17.90 -9.73
CA LEU A 108 4.04 19.26 -9.95
C LEU A 108 4.26 20.17 -8.74
N VAL A 109 4.03 19.66 -7.54
CA VAL A 109 4.25 20.42 -6.30
C VAL A 109 5.74 20.66 -6.05
N MET A 110 6.57 19.64 -6.10
CA MET A 110 7.99 19.72 -5.73
C MET A 110 8.85 20.36 -6.82
N LEU A 111 8.59 20.02 -8.09
CA LEU A 111 9.46 20.40 -9.20
C LEU A 111 9.02 21.72 -9.87
N ALA A 112 7.72 21.94 -10.02
CA ALA A 112 7.20 23.18 -10.63
C ALA A 112 6.75 24.21 -9.60
N GLY A 113 6.16 23.77 -8.48
CA GLY A 113 5.61 24.63 -7.43
C GLY A 113 6.61 24.97 -6.31
N ALA A 114 7.86 24.53 -6.38
CA ALA A 114 8.85 24.70 -5.32
C ALA A 114 8.36 24.28 -3.91
N GLY A 115 7.59 23.20 -3.86
CA GLY A 115 7.02 22.65 -2.63
C GLY A 115 5.79 23.39 -2.11
N THR A 116 5.14 24.20 -2.94
CA THR A 116 3.96 24.98 -2.56
C THR A 116 2.77 24.76 -3.51
N ILE A 117 1.56 24.84 -2.97
CA ILE A 117 0.31 24.95 -3.74
C ILE A 117 -0.30 26.31 -3.42
N THR A 118 -0.48 27.14 -4.44
CA THR A 118 -1.09 28.47 -4.29
C THR A 118 -2.43 28.49 -5.01
N ALA A 119 -3.49 28.85 -4.28
CA ALA A 119 -4.84 29.02 -4.82
C ALA A 119 -5.41 30.34 -4.33
N GLY A 120 -5.29 31.40 -5.15
CA GLY A 120 -5.67 32.76 -4.78
C GLY A 120 -4.83 33.29 -3.62
N VAL A 121 -5.49 33.61 -2.49
CA VAL A 121 -4.82 34.09 -1.27
C VAL A 121 -4.33 32.96 -0.35
N PHE A 122 -4.68 31.71 -0.65
CA PHE A 122 -4.27 30.56 0.14
C PHE A 122 -3.01 29.94 -0.44
N THR A 123 -2.00 29.74 0.41
CA THR A 123 -0.75 29.06 0.07
C THR A 123 -0.53 27.90 1.03
N LEU A 124 -0.42 26.68 0.49
CA LEU A 124 -0.05 25.48 1.22
C LEU A 124 1.40 25.12 0.90
N SER A 125 2.18 24.86 1.89
CA SER A 125 3.60 24.52 1.74
C SER A 125 3.98 23.28 2.57
N GLY A 126 5.15 22.72 2.26
CA GLY A 126 5.72 21.58 2.98
C GLY A 126 5.00 20.27 2.69
N PHE A 127 5.02 19.36 3.66
CA PHE A 127 4.54 17.98 3.50
C PHE A 127 3.04 17.90 3.17
N LEU A 128 2.23 18.81 3.70
CA LEU A 128 0.79 18.83 3.43
C LEU A 128 0.49 19.11 1.94
N SER A 129 1.25 20.00 1.31
CA SER A 129 1.10 20.27 -0.13
C SER A 129 1.42 19.03 -0.97
N VAL A 130 2.43 18.26 -0.57
CA VAL A 130 2.82 17.01 -1.23
C VAL A 130 1.70 15.96 -1.12
N ILE A 131 1.13 15.77 0.07
CA ILE A 131 0.00 14.84 0.29
C ILE A 131 -1.20 15.24 -0.59
N ILE A 132 -1.57 16.51 -0.60
CA ILE A 132 -2.71 17.00 -1.39
C ILE A 132 -2.43 16.83 -2.88
N GLY A 133 -1.24 17.16 -3.35
CA GLY A 133 -0.84 16.97 -4.74
C GLY A 133 -0.91 15.50 -5.17
N ALA A 134 -0.38 14.60 -4.36
CA ALA A 134 -0.45 13.16 -4.59
C ALA A 134 -1.90 12.66 -4.63
N PHE A 135 -2.72 13.11 -3.70
CA PHE A 135 -4.12 12.70 -3.62
C PHE A 135 -4.92 13.16 -4.84
N ILE A 136 -4.78 14.42 -5.24
CA ILE A 136 -5.42 14.97 -6.43
C ILE A 136 -4.98 14.21 -7.68
N GLY A 137 -3.69 13.99 -7.87
CA GLY A 137 -3.15 13.25 -9.01
C GLY A 137 -3.69 11.82 -9.08
N SER A 138 -3.75 11.12 -7.96
CA SER A 138 -4.35 9.78 -7.86
C SER A 138 -5.84 9.77 -8.20
N MET A 139 -6.59 10.74 -7.67
CA MET A 139 -8.04 10.84 -7.91
C MET A 139 -8.35 11.17 -9.36
N LEU A 140 -7.55 12.01 -10.01
CA LEU A 140 -7.70 12.31 -11.44
C LEU A 140 -7.49 11.06 -12.29
N VAL A 141 -6.42 10.30 -12.05
CA VAL A 141 -6.17 9.05 -12.77
C VAL A 141 -7.26 8.02 -12.48
N MET A 142 -7.68 7.87 -11.23
CA MET A 142 -8.80 6.98 -10.89
C MET A 142 -10.08 7.39 -11.61
N GLY A 143 -10.39 8.68 -11.69
CA GLY A 143 -11.54 9.20 -12.44
C GLY A 143 -11.46 8.86 -13.93
N ILE A 144 -10.28 8.97 -14.55
CA ILE A 144 -10.04 8.58 -15.93
C ILE A 144 -10.25 7.08 -16.13
N ILE A 145 -9.71 6.24 -15.25
CA ILE A 145 -9.90 4.78 -15.30
C ILE A 145 -11.37 4.42 -15.14
N LEU A 146 -12.09 5.03 -14.21
CA LEU A 146 -13.53 4.81 -14.03
C LEU A 146 -14.32 5.24 -15.26
N PHE A 147 -13.97 6.36 -15.88
CA PHE A 147 -14.59 6.80 -17.14
C PHE A 147 -14.39 5.75 -18.23
N PHE A 148 -13.17 5.29 -18.48
CA PHE A 148 -12.93 4.24 -19.47
C PHE A 148 -13.57 2.91 -19.08
N SER A 149 -13.71 2.61 -17.79
CA SER A 149 -14.45 1.44 -17.31
C SER A 149 -15.93 1.45 -17.71
N THR A 150 -16.50 2.62 -18.00
CA THR A 150 -17.87 2.71 -18.54
C THR A 150 -17.94 2.36 -20.02
N LEU A 151 -16.88 2.62 -20.77
CA LEU A 151 -16.82 2.41 -22.22
C LEU A 151 -16.30 1.02 -22.59
N ILE A 152 -15.39 0.48 -21.79
CA ILE A 152 -14.65 -0.75 -22.08
C ILE A 152 -15.12 -1.87 -21.17
N LYS A 153 -15.64 -2.95 -21.77
CA LYS A 153 -16.08 -4.13 -21.04
C LYS A 153 -14.94 -5.07 -20.67
N ASN A 154 -13.88 -5.10 -21.48
CA ASN A 154 -12.74 -5.99 -21.31
C ASN A 154 -11.77 -5.46 -20.26
N SER A 155 -11.58 -6.22 -19.18
CA SER A 155 -10.69 -5.85 -18.08
C SER A 155 -9.23 -5.73 -18.50
N ILE A 156 -8.75 -6.53 -19.45
CA ILE A 156 -7.37 -6.48 -19.95
C ILE A 156 -7.12 -5.16 -20.70
N MET A 157 -8.08 -4.72 -21.52
CA MET A 157 -7.98 -3.43 -22.21
C MET A 157 -7.92 -2.26 -21.23
N LEU A 158 -8.68 -2.32 -20.14
CA LEU A 158 -8.65 -1.31 -19.09
C LEU A 158 -7.29 -1.28 -18.37
N LEU A 159 -6.67 -2.44 -18.14
CA LEU A 159 -5.33 -2.55 -17.59
C LEU A 159 -4.30 -1.91 -18.50
N ILE A 160 -4.39 -2.13 -19.81
CA ILE A 160 -3.50 -1.51 -20.82
C ILE A 160 -3.64 0.02 -20.78
N ILE A 161 -4.86 0.54 -20.67
CA ILE A 161 -5.08 2.00 -20.53
C ILE A 161 -4.37 2.54 -19.27
N GLY A 162 -4.46 1.83 -18.15
CA GLY A 162 -3.73 2.20 -16.93
C GLY A 162 -2.22 2.28 -17.16
N ILE A 163 -1.64 1.30 -17.86
CA ILE A 163 -0.22 1.30 -18.22
C ILE A 163 0.11 2.50 -19.12
N MET A 164 -0.72 2.80 -20.13
CA MET A 164 -0.49 3.95 -21.02
C MET A 164 -0.56 5.28 -20.26
N ILE A 165 -1.48 5.43 -19.32
CA ILE A 165 -1.53 6.59 -18.42
C ILE A 165 -0.23 6.68 -17.61
N GLY A 166 0.29 5.56 -17.12
CA GLY A 166 1.58 5.48 -16.43
C GLY A 166 2.73 6.02 -17.30
N TYR A 167 2.78 5.67 -18.59
CA TYR A 167 3.80 6.19 -19.50
C TYR A 167 3.65 7.70 -19.76
N ILE A 168 2.43 8.20 -19.92
CA ILE A 168 2.17 9.63 -20.11
C ILE A 168 2.63 10.41 -18.86
N THR A 169 2.26 9.96 -17.67
CA THR A 169 2.67 10.60 -16.41
C THR A 169 4.18 10.55 -16.22
N SER A 170 4.83 9.44 -16.54
CA SER A 170 6.29 9.29 -16.48
C SER A 170 7.00 10.27 -17.42
N SER A 171 6.49 10.43 -18.64
CA SER A 171 7.00 11.41 -19.59
C SER A 171 6.88 12.86 -19.07
N ALA A 172 5.71 13.19 -18.50
CA ALA A 172 5.50 14.51 -17.89
C ALA A 172 6.45 14.77 -16.72
N ILE A 173 6.66 13.77 -15.86
CA ILE A 173 7.62 13.84 -14.74
C ILE A 173 9.04 14.05 -15.26
N SER A 174 9.45 13.38 -16.34
CA SER A 174 10.77 13.53 -16.95
C SER A 174 10.99 14.96 -17.44
N LEU A 175 9.98 15.58 -18.06
CA LEU A 175 10.05 16.99 -18.47
C LEU A 175 10.15 17.94 -17.26
N LEU A 176 9.37 17.68 -16.20
CA LEU A 176 9.43 18.49 -14.97
C LEU A 176 10.81 18.40 -14.32
N ASN A 177 11.40 17.19 -14.25
CA ASN A 177 12.75 17.00 -13.74
C ASN A 177 13.81 17.75 -14.57
N PHE A 178 13.67 17.76 -15.89
CA PHE A 178 14.61 18.45 -16.78
C PHE A 178 14.62 19.97 -16.54
N PHE A 179 13.49 20.58 -16.27
CA PHE A 179 13.37 22.04 -16.05
C PHE A 179 13.47 22.45 -14.57
N SER A 180 13.61 21.50 -13.66
CA SER A 180 13.61 21.78 -12.21
C SER A 180 15.00 22.08 -11.68
N THR A 181 15.05 22.56 -10.43
CA THR A 181 16.27 22.74 -9.66
C THR A 181 16.83 21.41 -9.16
N ALA A 182 18.14 21.34 -8.91
CA ALA A 182 18.78 20.15 -8.35
C ALA A 182 18.19 19.76 -6.97
N GLU A 183 17.81 20.74 -6.15
CA GLU A 183 17.18 20.54 -4.85
C GLU A 183 15.78 19.94 -4.99
N GLY A 184 14.97 20.45 -5.94
CA GLY A 184 13.65 19.91 -6.24
C GLY A 184 13.72 18.46 -6.71
N VAL A 185 14.62 18.16 -7.63
CA VAL A 185 14.87 16.79 -8.12
C VAL A 185 15.28 15.86 -6.99
N HIS A 186 16.19 16.30 -6.11
CA HIS A 186 16.64 15.53 -4.95
C HIS A 186 15.47 15.23 -3.99
N SER A 187 14.66 16.23 -3.66
CA SER A 187 13.49 16.08 -2.78
C SER A 187 12.47 15.10 -3.37
N TYR A 188 12.21 15.19 -4.67
CA TYR A 188 11.32 14.27 -5.37
C TYR A 188 11.85 12.83 -5.36
N MET A 189 13.17 12.64 -5.59
CA MET A 189 13.80 11.32 -5.51
C MET A 189 13.65 10.70 -4.11
N ILE A 190 13.91 11.47 -3.05
CA ILE A 190 13.77 11.00 -1.66
C ILE A 190 12.32 10.56 -1.39
N TRP A 191 11.34 11.37 -1.81
CA TRP A 191 9.94 10.99 -1.67
C TRP A 191 9.60 9.69 -2.41
N GLY A 192 10.11 9.52 -3.64
CA GLY A 192 9.92 8.32 -4.47
C GLY A 192 10.53 7.03 -3.92
N MET A 193 11.45 7.13 -2.96
CA MET A 193 12.05 5.98 -2.30
C MET A 193 11.11 5.29 -1.30
N GLY A 194 10.02 5.94 -0.91
CA GLY A 194 9.04 5.41 0.05
C GLY A 194 9.52 5.43 1.49
N ASN A 195 8.61 5.80 2.39
CA ASN A 195 8.88 5.86 3.82
C ASN A 195 7.57 5.77 4.63
N PHE A 196 7.53 4.93 5.64
CA PHE A 196 6.40 4.87 6.57
C PHE A 196 6.45 5.94 7.69
N GLY A 197 7.56 6.62 7.84
CA GLY A 197 7.74 7.68 8.85
C GLY A 197 7.13 9.03 8.47
N GLY A 198 6.47 9.15 7.32
CA GLY A 198 5.88 10.39 6.83
C GLY A 198 4.53 10.78 7.45
N VAL A 199 3.91 9.89 8.22
CA VAL A 199 2.61 10.14 8.87
C VAL A 199 2.84 10.58 10.31
N SER A 200 2.48 11.83 10.63
CA SER A 200 2.54 12.34 12.00
C SER A 200 1.41 11.78 12.87
N LEU A 201 1.57 11.85 14.19
CA LEU A 201 0.52 11.44 15.14
C LEU A 201 -0.79 12.19 14.90
N GLN A 202 -0.76 13.45 14.48
CA GLN A 202 -1.93 14.26 14.16
C GLN A 202 -2.64 13.82 12.87
N GLN A 203 -1.89 13.31 11.90
CA GLN A 203 -2.40 12.83 10.61
C GLN A 203 -2.87 11.37 10.68
N LEU A 204 -2.36 10.61 11.64
CA LEU A 204 -2.63 9.18 11.78
C LEU A 204 -4.13 8.83 11.88
N PRO A 205 -4.99 9.57 12.61
CA PRO A 205 -6.42 9.30 12.64
C PRO A 205 -7.08 9.39 11.25
N PHE A 206 -6.76 10.42 10.47
CA PHE A 206 -7.29 10.57 9.10
C PHE A 206 -6.79 9.45 8.20
N PHE A 207 -5.49 9.18 8.19
CA PHE A 207 -4.89 8.08 7.44
C PHE A 207 -5.53 6.73 7.79
N SER A 208 -5.68 6.44 9.08
CA SER A 208 -6.28 5.20 9.58
C SER A 208 -7.76 5.07 9.20
N LEU A 209 -8.52 6.16 9.29
CA LEU A 209 -9.94 6.17 8.95
C LEU A 209 -10.17 5.88 7.46
N VAL A 210 -9.43 6.57 6.58
CA VAL A 210 -9.56 6.38 5.13
C VAL A 210 -9.11 4.98 4.72
N THR A 211 -8.01 4.49 5.28
CA THR A 211 -7.52 3.13 5.04
C THR A 211 -8.54 2.09 5.52
N ALA A 212 -9.08 2.24 6.73
CA ALA A 212 -10.09 1.34 7.26
C ALA A 212 -11.38 1.34 6.42
N ALA A 213 -11.81 2.49 5.93
CA ALA A 213 -12.96 2.59 5.02
C ALA A 213 -12.72 1.82 3.72
N GLY A 214 -11.55 1.99 3.10
CA GLY A 214 -11.16 1.22 1.92
C GLY A 214 -11.11 -0.28 2.17
N LEU A 215 -10.51 -0.71 3.27
CA LEU A 215 -10.46 -2.13 3.67
C LEU A 215 -11.87 -2.70 3.97
N LEU A 216 -12.75 -1.92 4.56
CA LEU A 216 -14.14 -2.33 4.79
C LEU A 216 -14.87 -2.58 3.46
N ILE A 217 -14.70 -1.70 2.48
CA ILE A 217 -15.27 -1.91 1.14
C ILE A 217 -14.75 -3.21 0.54
N THR A 218 -13.47 -3.54 0.68
CA THR A 218 -12.90 -4.80 0.18
C THR A 218 -13.54 -6.02 0.85
N ILE A 219 -13.78 -5.98 2.14
CA ILE A 219 -14.42 -7.07 2.89
C ILE A 219 -15.87 -7.28 2.40
N LEU A 220 -16.59 -6.20 2.13
CA LEU A 220 -17.96 -6.27 1.61
C LEU A 220 -18.01 -6.86 0.19
N LEU A 221 -16.90 -6.79 -0.56
CA LEU A 221 -16.79 -7.31 -1.92
C LEU A 221 -16.31 -8.78 -2.00
N ILE A 222 -16.14 -9.48 -0.88
CA ILE A 222 -15.69 -10.88 -0.86
C ILE A 222 -16.59 -11.79 -1.72
N LYS A 223 -17.91 -11.66 -1.60
CA LYS A 223 -18.85 -12.49 -2.37
C LYS A 223 -18.74 -12.26 -3.88
N PRO A 224 -18.80 -11.00 -4.39
CA PRO A 224 -18.53 -10.73 -5.80
C PRO A 224 -17.16 -11.21 -6.28
N LEU A 225 -16.11 -11.06 -5.47
CA LEU A 225 -14.77 -11.53 -5.81
C LEU A 225 -14.70 -13.04 -5.99
N ASN A 226 -15.35 -13.80 -5.09
CA ASN A 226 -15.44 -15.25 -5.22
C ASN A 226 -16.22 -15.68 -6.47
N ALA A 227 -17.27 -14.95 -6.83
CA ALA A 227 -18.01 -15.23 -8.07
C ALA A 227 -17.15 -14.95 -9.32
N LEU A 228 -16.34 -13.89 -9.31
CA LEU A 228 -15.43 -13.55 -10.42
C LEU A 228 -14.36 -14.62 -10.66
N LEU A 229 -13.94 -15.38 -9.63
CA LEU A 229 -13.03 -16.52 -9.80
C LEU A 229 -13.56 -17.59 -10.73
N LEU A 230 -14.89 -17.75 -10.80
CA LEU A 230 -15.57 -18.72 -11.65
C LEU A 230 -15.78 -18.22 -13.10
N GLY A 231 -15.35 -16.98 -13.34
CA GLY A 231 -15.51 -16.32 -14.63
C GLY A 231 -16.68 -15.33 -14.67
N THR A 232 -16.54 -14.32 -15.54
CA THR A 232 -17.48 -13.19 -15.64
C THR A 232 -18.90 -13.63 -16.00
N ARG A 233 -19.04 -14.53 -16.97
CA ARG A 233 -20.35 -15.06 -17.40
C ARG A 233 -21.06 -15.83 -16.29
N TYR A 234 -20.29 -16.61 -15.52
CA TYR A 234 -20.86 -17.37 -14.40
C TYR A 234 -21.31 -16.43 -13.28
N ALA A 235 -20.52 -15.41 -12.97
CA ALA A 235 -20.87 -14.39 -11.97
C ALA A 235 -22.15 -13.63 -12.37
N GLU A 236 -22.32 -13.29 -13.65
CA GLU A 236 -23.55 -12.68 -14.17
C GLU A 236 -24.77 -13.58 -13.98
N ASN A 237 -24.65 -14.88 -14.26
CA ASN A 237 -25.71 -15.86 -14.04
C ASN A 237 -26.09 -16.02 -12.56
N LEU A 238 -25.16 -15.73 -11.65
CA LEU A 238 -25.42 -15.67 -10.20
C LEU A 238 -26.06 -14.35 -9.76
N GLY A 239 -26.38 -13.45 -10.68
CA GLY A 239 -26.98 -12.15 -10.39
C GLY A 239 -26.00 -11.06 -9.98
N ILE A 240 -24.69 -11.29 -10.15
CA ILE A 240 -23.67 -10.28 -9.86
C ILE A 240 -23.63 -9.24 -10.99
N ASN A 241 -23.82 -7.98 -10.63
CA ASN A 241 -23.61 -6.88 -11.57
C ASN A 241 -22.11 -6.60 -11.74
N ILE A 242 -21.53 -7.14 -12.80
CA ILE A 242 -20.08 -7.08 -13.06
C ILE A 242 -19.57 -5.64 -13.14
N ARG A 243 -20.30 -4.76 -13.82
CA ARG A 243 -19.92 -3.35 -13.97
C ARG A 243 -19.87 -2.63 -12.62
N ARG A 244 -20.91 -2.81 -11.80
CA ARG A 244 -20.96 -2.21 -10.47
C ARG A 244 -19.86 -2.76 -9.57
N THR A 245 -19.64 -4.06 -9.58
CA THR A 245 -18.59 -4.74 -8.82
C THR A 245 -17.22 -4.22 -9.23
N ARG A 246 -16.92 -4.17 -10.53
CA ARG A 246 -15.65 -3.64 -11.04
C ARG A 246 -15.42 -2.18 -10.63
N ASN A 247 -16.41 -1.33 -10.73
CA ASN A 247 -16.30 0.07 -10.33
C ASN A 247 -16.03 0.21 -8.82
N LEU A 248 -16.73 -0.56 -7.99
CA LEU A 248 -16.48 -0.55 -6.54
C LEU A 248 -15.09 -1.07 -6.18
N LEU A 249 -14.60 -2.11 -6.88
CA LEU A 249 -13.24 -2.63 -6.72
C LEU A 249 -12.19 -1.58 -7.11
N LEU A 250 -12.41 -0.88 -8.22
CA LEU A 250 -11.53 0.21 -8.67
C LEU A 250 -11.53 1.38 -7.69
N VAL A 251 -12.69 1.76 -7.16
CA VAL A 251 -12.79 2.83 -6.14
C VAL A 251 -12.06 2.42 -4.85
N ALA A 252 -12.30 1.20 -4.35
CA ALA A 252 -11.63 0.70 -3.15
C ALA A 252 -10.11 0.65 -3.34
N THR A 253 -9.64 0.07 -4.44
CA THR A 253 -8.21 0.00 -4.79
C THR A 253 -7.62 1.40 -4.97
N GLY A 254 -8.31 2.27 -5.67
CA GLY A 254 -7.90 3.66 -5.88
C GLY A 254 -7.76 4.43 -4.58
N LEU A 255 -8.74 4.30 -3.69
CA LEU A 255 -8.72 4.95 -2.38
C LEU A 255 -7.55 4.46 -1.52
N LEU A 256 -7.36 3.14 -1.43
CA LEU A 256 -6.26 2.52 -0.68
C LEU A 256 -4.90 2.92 -1.25
N THR A 257 -4.74 2.83 -2.57
CA THR A 257 -3.48 3.18 -3.25
C THR A 257 -3.17 4.67 -3.17
N ALA A 258 -4.16 5.52 -3.38
CA ALA A 258 -3.99 6.97 -3.28
C ALA A 258 -3.58 7.39 -1.87
N THR A 259 -4.23 6.85 -0.85
CA THR A 259 -3.92 7.16 0.55
C THR A 259 -2.51 6.70 0.93
N THR A 260 -2.15 5.46 0.62
CA THR A 260 -0.81 4.94 0.92
C THR A 260 0.28 5.69 0.16
N THR A 261 0.09 5.96 -1.12
CA THR A 261 1.08 6.67 -1.94
C THR A 261 1.22 8.14 -1.53
N ALA A 262 0.11 8.81 -1.21
CA ALA A 262 0.16 10.21 -0.78
C ALA A 262 0.97 10.40 0.50
N PHE A 263 0.79 9.54 1.49
CA PHE A 263 1.45 9.66 2.79
C PHE A 263 2.83 9.01 2.86
N CYS A 264 3.05 7.91 2.13
CA CYS A 264 4.25 7.08 2.26
C CYS A 264 5.13 7.06 1.00
N GLY A 265 4.70 7.71 -0.07
CA GLY A 265 5.31 7.57 -1.37
C GLY A 265 4.92 6.27 -2.08
N PRO A 266 5.34 6.06 -3.32
CA PRO A 266 5.07 4.84 -4.05
C PRO A 266 5.83 3.67 -3.41
N ILE A 267 5.10 2.60 -3.07
CA ILE A 267 5.68 1.38 -2.48
C ILE A 267 5.47 0.24 -3.46
N SER A 268 6.56 -0.39 -3.85
CA SER A 268 6.55 -1.48 -4.81
C SER A 268 6.56 -2.86 -4.14
N PHE A 269 6.12 -3.87 -4.89
CA PHE A 269 6.16 -5.30 -4.57
C PHE A 269 5.24 -5.81 -3.46
N ILE A 270 4.85 -5.04 -2.47
CA ILE A 270 3.95 -5.53 -1.40
C ILE A 270 2.61 -5.96 -1.98
N GLY A 271 1.99 -5.12 -2.80
CA GLY A 271 0.71 -5.44 -3.46
C GLY A 271 0.81 -6.62 -4.42
N LEU A 272 1.96 -6.79 -5.07
CA LEU A 272 2.20 -7.88 -6.00
C LEU A 272 2.48 -9.22 -5.28
N ALA A 273 3.43 -9.23 -4.35
CA ALA A 273 3.98 -10.45 -3.76
C ALA A 273 3.10 -11.04 -2.65
N VAL A 274 2.51 -10.22 -1.80
CA VAL A 274 1.79 -10.67 -0.60
C VAL A 274 0.58 -11.55 -0.90
N PRO A 275 -0.28 -11.27 -1.90
CA PRO A 275 -1.37 -12.18 -2.25
C PRO A 275 -0.88 -13.59 -2.63
N HIS A 276 0.28 -13.69 -3.27
CA HIS A 276 0.88 -14.98 -3.62
C HIS A 276 1.36 -15.75 -2.39
N ILE A 277 1.99 -15.05 -1.43
CA ILE A 277 2.40 -15.65 -0.14
C ILE A 277 1.18 -16.21 0.57
N ALA A 278 0.10 -15.43 0.66
CA ALA A 278 -1.13 -15.87 1.32
C ALA A 278 -1.77 -17.08 0.64
N ARG A 279 -1.78 -17.13 -0.72
CA ARG A 279 -2.24 -18.30 -1.46
C ARG A 279 -1.39 -19.55 -1.20
N LEU A 280 -0.05 -19.40 -1.15
CA LEU A 280 0.86 -20.49 -0.81
C LEU A 280 0.59 -21.03 0.59
N MET A 281 0.38 -20.17 1.57
CA MET A 281 0.10 -20.56 2.96
C MET A 281 -1.23 -21.33 3.07
N LEU A 282 -2.27 -20.83 2.43
CA LEU A 282 -3.62 -21.38 2.54
C LEU A 282 -3.90 -22.53 1.58
N GLY A 283 -3.31 -22.52 0.39
CA GLY A 283 -3.61 -23.47 -0.68
C GLY A 283 -5.02 -23.29 -1.26
N THR A 284 -5.56 -22.05 -1.24
CA THR A 284 -6.90 -21.73 -1.75
C THR A 284 -6.95 -20.32 -2.32
N SER A 285 -7.86 -20.11 -3.28
CA SER A 285 -8.21 -18.79 -3.82
C SER A 285 -9.51 -18.22 -3.25
N ASN A 286 -10.17 -18.92 -2.31
CA ASN A 286 -11.40 -18.46 -1.68
C ASN A 286 -11.15 -17.23 -0.81
N HIS A 287 -11.74 -16.10 -1.20
CA HIS A 287 -11.53 -14.79 -0.56
C HIS A 287 -12.05 -14.72 0.89
N ASN A 288 -12.94 -15.62 1.31
CA ASN A 288 -13.38 -15.65 2.73
C ASN A 288 -12.20 -15.89 3.69
N SER A 289 -11.24 -16.73 3.29
CA SER A 289 -10.02 -16.99 4.07
C SER A 289 -8.82 -16.22 3.53
N LEU A 290 -8.76 -16.07 2.21
CA LEU A 290 -7.60 -15.47 1.52
C LEU A 290 -7.48 -13.98 1.80
N LEU A 291 -8.56 -13.20 1.76
CA LEU A 291 -8.49 -11.75 1.97
C LEU A 291 -7.99 -11.38 3.38
N PRO A 292 -8.57 -11.91 4.48
CA PRO A 292 -8.06 -11.62 5.83
C PRO A 292 -6.59 -12.02 6.01
N VAL A 293 -6.20 -13.21 5.54
CA VAL A 293 -4.80 -13.66 5.64
C VAL A 293 -3.88 -12.80 4.78
N THR A 294 -4.31 -12.38 3.60
CA THR A 294 -3.55 -11.45 2.74
C THR A 294 -3.33 -10.11 3.45
N MET A 295 -4.36 -9.53 4.06
CA MET A 295 -4.25 -8.28 4.81
C MET A 295 -3.24 -8.42 5.96
N LEU A 296 -3.37 -9.45 6.78
CA LEU A 296 -2.45 -9.68 7.90
C LEU A 296 -1.02 -9.95 7.42
N THR A 297 -0.84 -10.73 6.36
CA THR A 297 0.48 -10.99 5.76
C THR A 297 1.09 -9.69 5.24
N GLY A 298 0.30 -8.84 4.59
CA GLY A 298 0.74 -7.54 4.09
C GLY A 298 1.22 -6.63 5.22
N GLY A 299 0.45 -6.56 6.30
CA GLY A 299 0.83 -5.81 7.49
C GLY A 299 2.11 -6.34 8.14
N ALA A 300 2.25 -7.66 8.26
CA ALA A 300 3.44 -8.30 8.81
C ALA A 300 4.69 -8.02 7.93
N ILE A 301 4.57 -8.16 6.61
CA ILE A 301 5.69 -7.91 5.69
C ILE A 301 6.08 -6.43 5.67
N ALA A 302 5.13 -5.51 5.69
CA ALA A 302 5.43 -4.08 5.76
C ALA A 302 6.16 -3.72 7.07
N LEU A 303 5.73 -4.27 8.21
CA LEU A 303 6.43 -4.10 9.49
C LEU A 303 7.83 -4.70 9.46
N LEU A 304 8.01 -5.87 8.84
CA LEU A 304 9.32 -6.50 8.67
C LEU A 304 10.24 -5.64 7.79
N CYS A 305 9.74 -5.13 6.66
CA CYS A 305 10.49 -4.23 5.79
C CYS A 305 10.89 -2.95 6.52
N ASN A 306 9.97 -2.35 7.29
CA ASN A 306 10.26 -1.16 8.08
C ASN A 306 11.33 -1.45 9.15
N PHE A 307 11.23 -2.58 9.83
CA PHE A 307 12.24 -3.03 10.79
C PHE A 307 13.62 -3.15 10.14
N ILE A 308 13.72 -3.76 8.96
CA ILE A 308 14.99 -3.86 8.22
C ILE A 308 15.52 -2.46 7.86
N CYS A 309 14.65 -1.53 7.44
CA CYS A 309 15.04 -0.16 7.11
C CYS A 309 15.66 0.60 8.29
N ILE A 310 15.20 0.33 9.52
CA ILE A 310 15.69 1.01 10.72
C ILE A 310 16.87 0.31 11.40
N LEU A 311 17.21 -0.93 10.98
CA LEU A 311 18.31 -1.70 11.60
C LEU A 311 19.68 -1.01 11.62
N PRO A 312 20.09 -0.23 10.59
CA PRO A 312 21.39 0.44 10.64
C PRO A 312 21.54 1.45 11.78
N GLY A 313 20.44 1.82 12.44
CA GLY A 313 20.46 2.70 13.63
C GLY A 313 21.06 4.07 13.32
N GLU A 314 22.15 4.42 14.01
CA GLU A 314 22.84 5.71 13.84
C GLU A 314 23.48 5.90 12.47
N ALA A 315 23.74 4.83 11.72
CA ALA A 315 24.30 4.90 10.36
C ALA A 315 23.30 5.41 9.31
N GLY A 316 22.01 5.50 9.66
CA GLY A 316 20.95 6.02 8.79
C GLY A 316 19.79 5.05 8.60
N ILE A 317 18.83 5.47 7.78
CA ILE A 317 17.63 4.68 7.46
C ILE A 317 17.71 4.22 6.00
N ILE A 318 17.57 2.93 5.77
CA ILE A 318 17.52 2.38 4.41
C ILE A 318 16.19 2.78 3.76
N PRO A 319 16.18 3.24 2.50
CA PRO A 319 14.95 3.50 1.77
C PRO A 319 14.07 2.25 1.64
N LEU A 320 12.77 2.40 1.81
CA LEU A 320 11.82 1.28 1.80
C LEU A 320 11.85 0.50 0.48
N ASN A 321 11.89 1.20 -0.66
CA ASN A 321 11.95 0.60 -1.98
C ASN A 321 13.32 -0.05 -2.33
N ALA A 322 14.32 0.05 -1.47
CA ALA A 322 15.52 -0.78 -1.55
C ALA A 322 15.32 -2.16 -0.90
N VAL A 323 14.40 -2.28 0.06
CA VAL A 323 14.14 -3.51 0.83
C VAL A 323 13.01 -4.34 0.22
N THR A 324 11.89 -3.71 -0.16
CA THR A 324 10.70 -4.42 -0.64
C THR A 324 10.94 -5.30 -1.87
N PRO A 325 11.71 -4.88 -2.91
CA PRO A 325 12.01 -5.74 -4.05
C PRO A 325 12.88 -6.94 -3.70
N VAL A 326 13.80 -6.79 -2.75
CA VAL A 326 14.68 -7.89 -2.32
C VAL A 326 13.88 -9.03 -1.69
N ILE A 327 12.79 -8.72 -1.03
CA ILE A 327 11.86 -9.71 -0.47
C ILE A 327 10.86 -10.16 -1.53
N GLY A 328 10.27 -9.24 -2.28
CA GLY A 328 9.17 -9.51 -3.20
C GLY A 328 9.58 -10.21 -4.49
N ALA A 329 10.67 -9.80 -5.12
CA ALA A 329 11.08 -10.34 -6.41
C ALA A 329 11.42 -11.85 -6.37
N PRO A 330 12.15 -12.39 -5.38
CA PRO A 330 12.39 -13.82 -5.29
C PRO A 330 11.10 -14.64 -5.14
N ILE A 331 10.12 -14.10 -4.42
CA ILE A 331 8.81 -14.74 -4.23
C ILE A 331 8.07 -14.83 -5.57
N ILE A 332 8.06 -13.75 -6.34
CA ILE A 332 7.40 -13.73 -7.65
C ILE A 332 8.10 -14.69 -8.62
N ILE A 333 9.43 -14.74 -8.63
CA ILE A 333 10.19 -15.71 -9.44
C ILE A 333 9.81 -17.14 -9.05
N TYR A 334 9.77 -17.45 -7.73
CA TYR A 334 9.34 -18.75 -7.24
C TYR A 334 7.92 -19.09 -7.69
N VAL A 335 7.00 -18.15 -7.61
CA VAL A 335 5.61 -18.30 -8.05
C VAL A 335 5.53 -18.63 -9.54
N ILE A 336 6.23 -17.87 -10.38
CA ILE A 336 6.23 -18.09 -11.84
C ILE A 336 6.77 -19.48 -12.18
N VAL A 337 7.86 -19.89 -11.56
CA VAL A 337 8.47 -21.22 -11.81
C VAL A 337 7.58 -22.36 -11.34
N ASN A 338 6.81 -22.16 -10.26
CA ASN A 338 5.97 -23.18 -9.65
C ASN A 338 4.47 -23.00 -9.90
N GLN A 339 4.08 -22.31 -10.97
CA GLN A 339 2.65 -21.99 -11.27
C GLN A 339 1.72 -23.21 -11.20
N ARG A 340 2.17 -24.40 -11.59
CA ARG A 340 1.38 -25.65 -11.55
C ARG A 340 0.98 -26.10 -10.14
N LYS A 341 1.66 -25.59 -9.10
CA LYS A 341 1.41 -25.94 -7.68
C LYS A 341 0.49 -24.94 -6.99
N ILE A 342 0.20 -23.81 -7.64
CA ILE A 342 -0.52 -22.69 -7.03
C ILE A 342 -1.83 -22.53 -7.79
N GLN A 343 -2.94 -22.75 -7.11
CA GLN A 343 -4.27 -22.50 -7.66
C GLN A 343 -4.58 -21.01 -7.60
N TYR A 344 -4.53 -20.33 -8.75
CA TYR A 344 -4.88 -18.92 -8.85
C TYR A 344 -6.35 -18.69 -9.11
N PHE A 345 -6.86 -19.38 -10.14
CA PHE A 345 -8.20 -19.20 -10.65
C PHE A 345 -8.72 -20.58 -11.04
N ASN A 346 -9.70 -21.08 -10.35
CA ASN A 346 -10.42 -22.32 -10.69
C ASN A 346 -11.89 -22.01 -10.92
#